data_37d228d220c9fc24761ff43e45a3353e
#
_entry.id   37d228d220c9fc24761ff43e45a3353e
#
_cell.length_a   1.000
_cell.length_b   1.000
_cell.length_c   1.000
_cell.angle_alpha   90.00
_cell.angle_beta   90.00
_cell.angle_gamma   90.00
#
_symmetry.space_group_name_H-M   'P 1'
#
loop_
_entity.id
_entity.type
_entity.pdbx_description
1 polymer ?
#
loop_
_entity_poly.entity_id
_entity_poly.type
_entity_poly.pdbx_seq_one_letter_code
_entity_poly.pdbx_strand_id
1 'polypeptide(L)'
;MKKLLVLLSLFGLSVAACSQTLDSPDGNLKLTFGLSAEKTPVYSLQYKDKDVVKESKMGFILKPSLDFSKNFSVVDTEFSESESTWNPVLGQYREIEDKHKEMLVELKQEKTGWLLNIRFRLFDDGLGFRYEFPVQNNLRHFTLVEELTEFCLSGDHKAFWIPADYDTNEFPISTSKLSEVAGLIDKVREEPLAAKAPTPCLAVQTPLMLKSDDGLYINIHEAALVNYPAMCLNLDDKRFVMSAHLTPDKNGDKGFIQTGSVTPWRTLVVSDDARDILASNLILNLNEPCKLKDTSWIKPTKYVGVWWEYFVGGGSTWSYTDCQDIVIGQTDYTKLKPHGHHGANTAHVKEYIDFAAENGMDAVLVEGWNEGWESNFAYIKEYIYSFTKPYPDFDVKELQRYAASKGVKIIMHHETTSSVADYERQLHDAFRFMKEYGYDAVKTGYVGPIIPRSEHHDGQWMVNHYNYCLLYTSPSPRD
;
A
#
# COMPACT_ATOMS: atom_id res chain seq x y z
N MET A 1 -4.87 -45.82 68.97
CA MET A 1 -5.16 -44.54 68.36
C MET A 1 -4.41 -44.46 67.01
N LYS A 2 -5.07 -44.76 65.88
CA LYS A 2 -4.50 -44.67 64.54
C LYS A 2 -4.94 -43.37 63.94
N LYS A 3 -3.99 -42.47 63.58
CA LYS A 3 -4.25 -41.24 62.84
C LYS A 3 -4.40 -41.57 61.37
N LEU A 4 -5.57 -41.26 60.83
CA LEU A 4 -5.89 -41.33 59.42
C LEU A 4 -5.42 -40.04 58.78
N LEU A 5 -4.42 -40.11 57.87
CA LEU A 5 -3.96 -39.01 57.04
C LEU A 5 -4.84 -39.00 55.77
N VAL A 6 -5.67 -37.97 55.59
CA VAL A 6 -6.43 -37.75 54.36
C VAL A 6 -5.55 -36.88 53.46
N LEU A 7 -5.06 -37.46 52.36
CA LEU A 7 -4.41 -36.74 51.24
C LEU A 7 -5.51 -36.16 50.35
N LEU A 8 -5.70 -34.84 50.42
CA LEU A 8 -6.48 -34.12 49.42
C LEU A 8 -5.61 -33.96 48.18
N SER A 9 -5.86 -34.72 47.12
CA SER A 9 -5.32 -34.48 45.78
C SER A 9 -6.12 -33.34 45.12
N LEU A 10 -5.53 -32.14 45.05
CA LEU A 10 -6.01 -31.08 44.16
C LEU A 10 -5.78 -31.53 42.72
N PHE A 11 -6.83 -31.99 42.08
CA PHE A 11 -6.88 -32.05 40.63
C PHE A 11 -7.02 -30.61 40.11
N GLY A 12 -5.90 -30.02 39.69
CA GLY A 12 -5.91 -28.82 38.87
C GLY A 12 -6.54 -29.19 37.53
N LEU A 13 -7.78 -28.79 37.27
CA LEU A 13 -8.32 -28.74 35.92
C LEU A 13 -7.52 -27.67 35.17
N SER A 14 -6.53 -28.09 34.41
CA SER A 14 -6.02 -27.28 33.32
C SER A 14 -7.13 -27.21 32.28
N VAL A 15 -7.81 -26.07 32.19
CA VAL A 15 -8.62 -25.73 31.02
C VAL A 15 -7.64 -25.67 29.88
N ALA A 16 -7.53 -26.73 29.10
CA ALA A 16 -6.83 -26.70 27.82
C ALA A 16 -7.52 -25.62 26.97
N ALA A 17 -6.84 -24.52 26.72
CA ALA A 17 -7.28 -23.56 25.73
C ALA A 17 -7.47 -24.36 24.44
N CYS A 18 -8.69 -24.38 23.91
CA CYS A 18 -9.02 -25.05 22.65
C CYS A 18 -8.30 -24.32 21.54
N SER A 19 -7.09 -24.73 21.19
CA SER A 19 -6.37 -24.21 20.04
C SER A 19 -6.91 -24.85 18.75
N GLN A 20 -7.04 -24.06 17.70
CA GLN A 20 -7.51 -24.49 16.39
C GLN A 20 -6.33 -24.46 15.43
N THR A 21 -6.27 -25.42 14.53
CA THR A 21 -5.18 -25.55 13.56
C THR A 21 -5.72 -25.61 12.14
N LEU A 22 -4.94 -25.03 11.22
CA LEU A 22 -5.18 -25.10 9.79
C LEU A 22 -3.87 -25.46 9.09
N ASP A 23 -3.88 -26.50 8.26
CA ASP A 23 -2.72 -26.87 7.44
C ASP A 23 -2.92 -26.37 6.01
N SER A 24 -1.84 -25.94 5.31
CA SER A 24 -1.89 -25.58 3.88
C SER A 24 -2.37 -26.76 3.03
N PRO A 25 -2.79 -26.54 1.78
CA PRO A 25 -3.19 -27.65 0.89
C PRO A 25 -2.13 -28.73 0.73
N ASP A 26 -0.85 -28.35 0.65
CA ASP A 26 0.30 -29.27 0.56
C ASP A 26 0.81 -29.79 1.92
N GLY A 27 0.29 -29.24 3.03
CA GLY A 27 0.65 -29.64 4.39
C GLY A 27 2.00 -29.09 4.91
N ASN A 28 2.69 -28.23 4.17
CA ASN A 28 3.98 -27.67 4.57
C ASN A 28 3.84 -26.51 5.59
N LEU A 29 2.75 -25.74 5.51
CA LEU A 29 2.45 -24.66 6.45
C LEU A 29 1.39 -25.11 7.44
N LYS A 30 1.59 -24.73 8.71
CA LYS A 30 0.66 -25.01 9.80
C LYS A 30 0.42 -23.74 10.61
N LEU A 31 -0.83 -23.27 10.57
CA LEU A 31 -1.34 -22.19 11.39
C LEU A 31 -1.95 -22.75 12.67
N THR A 32 -1.65 -22.14 13.81
CA THR A 32 -2.34 -22.40 15.06
C THR A 32 -2.94 -21.08 15.58
N PHE A 33 -4.24 -21.11 15.89
CA PHE A 33 -4.96 -19.99 16.51
C PHE A 33 -5.43 -20.38 17.90
N GLY A 34 -5.46 -19.42 18.84
CA GLY A 34 -5.98 -19.63 20.18
C GLY A 34 -6.23 -18.33 20.93
N LEU A 35 -6.61 -18.46 22.20
CA LEU A 35 -6.73 -17.36 23.13
C LEU A 35 -5.68 -17.53 24.24
N SER A 36 -4.94 -16.45 24.53
CA SER A 36 -3.98 -16.42 25.64
C SER A 36 -4.69 -16.51 27.02
N ALA A 37 -3.91 -16.55 28.11
CA ALA A 37 -4.45 -16.53 29.47
C ALA A 37 -5.31 -15.28 29.75
N GLU A 38 -5.03 -14.15 29.09
CA GLU A 38 -5.83 -12.91 29.18
C GLU A 38 -6.98 -12.91 28.18
N LYS A 39 -7.22 -14.02 27.49
CA LYS A 39 -8.21 -14.15 26.41
C LYS A 39 -7.96 -13.15 25.26
N THR A 40 -6.70 -12.89 24.98
CA THR A 40 -6.25 -12.17 23.77
C THR A 40 -6.16 -13.15 22.63
N PRO A 41 -6.69 -12.85 21.43
CA PRO A 41 -6.48 -13.66 20.24
C PRO A 41 -4.99 -13.72 19.91
N VAL A 42 -4.48 -14.93 19.67
CA VAL A 42 -3.07 -15.20 19.33
C VAL A 42 -2.99 -16.21 18.20
N TYR A 43 -1.93 -16.11 17.40
CA TYR A 43 -1.64 -17.06 16.33
C TYR A 43 -0.14 -17.40 16.28
N SER A 44 0.19 -18.51 15.66
CA SER A 44 1.55 -18.89 15.28
C SER A 44 1.54 -19.59 13.93
N LEU A 45 2.67 -19.52 13.21
CA LEU A 45 2.84 -20.16 11.89
C LEU A 45 4.14 -20.93 11.85
N GLN A 46 4.08 -22.16 11.36
CA GLN A 46 5.23 -23.03 11.09
C GLN A 46 5.30 -23.42 9.61
N TYR A 47 6.50 -23.59 9.10
CA TYR A 47 6.78 -24.13 7.77
C TYR A 47 7.72 -25.32 7.88
N LYS A 48 7.25 -26.52 7.49
CA LYS A 48 8.01 -27.79 7.60
C LYS A 48 8.61 -27.95 9.02
N ASP A 49 7.76 -27.78 10.05
CA ASP A 49 8.10 -27.83 11.49
C ASP A 49 9.08 -26.77 12.00
N LYS A 50 9.44 -25.77 11.19
CA LYS A 50 10.23 -24.59 11.61
C LYS A 50 9.33 -23.42 11.96
N ASP A 51 9.61 -22.72 13.05
CA ASP A 51 8.86 -21.54 13.44
C ASP A 51 9.12 -20.37 12.45
N VAL A 52 8.06 -19.91 11.79
CA VAL A 52 8.05 -18.68 11.00
C VAL A 52 7.74 -17.51 11.91
N VAL A 53 6.59 -17.56 12.59
CA VAL A 53 6.23 -16.67 13.70
C VAL A 53 5.75 -17.51 14.87
N LYS A 54 6.24 -17.16 16.07
CA LYS A 54 5.81 -17.71 17.33
C LYS A 54 4.48 -17.10 17.77
N GLU A 55 3.98 -17.43 18.95
CA GLU A 55 2.75 -16.86 19.48
C GLU A 55 2.75 -15.34 19.38
N SER A 56 1.88 -14.80 18.54
CA SER A 56 1.76 -13.40 18.13
C SER A 56 0.36 -12.90 18.46
N LYS A 57 0.27 -11.73 19.11
CA LYS A 57 -1.00 -11.14 19.54
C LYS A 57 -1.72 -10.45 18.41
N MET A 58 -3.04 -10.33 18.61
CA MET A 58 -3.98 -9.71 17.67
C MET A 58 -4.98 -8.84 18.43
N GLY A 59 -5.50 -7.77 17.78
CA GLY A 59 -6.52 -6.91 18.37
C GLY A 59 -6.30 -5.44 18.13
N PHE A 60 -7.02 -4.59 18.86
CA PHE A 60 -7.05 -3.14 18.61
C PHE A 60 -7.16 -2.34 19.91
N ILE A 61 -6.74 -1.08 19.83
CA ILE A 61 -7.12 -0.02 20.78
C ILE A 61 -8.00 0.97 20.03
N LEU A 62 -9.19 1.24 20.58
CA LEU A 62 -10.17 2.16 20.02
C LEU A 62 -10.21 3.45 20.86
N LYS A 63 -10.56 4.58 20.22
CA LYS A 63 -10.73 5.86 20.93
C LYS A 63 -11.95 5.79 21.88
N PRO A 64 -11.90 6.37 23.08
CA PRO A 64 -10.80 7.14 23.69
C PRO A 64 -9.73 6.33 24.46
N SER A 65 -9.56 5.08 24.29
CA SER A 65 -8.59 4.12 24.90
C SER A 65 -9.30 2.84 25.34
N LEU A 66 -10.24 2.40 24.50
CA LEU A 66 -10.98 1.15 24.75
C LEU A 66 -10.15 -0.02 24.24
N ASP A 67 -9.84 -0.95 25.13
CA ASP A 67 -9.09 -2.16 24.81
C ASP A 67 -9.99 -3.18 24.11
N PHE A 68 -9.78 -3.38 22.82
CA PHE A 68 -10.46 -4.37 21.98
C PHE A 68 -9.48 -5.48 21.56
N SER A 69 -8.65 -5.92 22.51
CA SER A 69 -7.67 -7.00 22.33
C SER A 69 -7.80 -8.13 23.34
N LYS A 70 -8.59 -7.94 24.41
CA LYS A 70 -8.65 -8.87 25.55
C LYS A 70 -10.07 -9.27 25.90
N ASN A 71 -10.17 -10.32 26.74
CA ASN A 71 -11.44 -10.85 27.26
C ASN A 71 -12.35 -11.36 26.15
N PHE A 72 -11.80 -11.96 25.10
CA PHE A 72 -12.57 -12.62 24.07
C PHE A 72 -12.97 -14.04 24.44
N SER A 73 -14.08 -14.49 23.87
CA SER A 73 -14.47 -15.89 23.75
C SER A 73 -14.68 -16.21 22.29
N VAL A 74 -14.32 -17.42 21.87
CA VAL A 74 -14.67 -17.94 20.54
C VAL A 74 -16.14 -18.28 20.55
N VAL A 75 -16.89 -17.73 19.60
CA VAL A 75 -18.33 -18.00 19.41
C VAL A 75 -18.52 -19.16 18.47
N ASP A 76 -17.80 -19.14 17.35
CA ASP A 76 -17.82 -20.18 16.32
C ASP A 76 -16.50 -20.20 15.54
N THR A 77 -16.26 -21.30 14.83
CA THR A 77 -15.16 -21.44 13.88
C THR A 77 -15.58 -22.27 12.69
N GLU A 78 -15.50 -21.66 11.53
CA GLU A 78 -15.82 -22.27 10.26
C GLU A 78 -14.53 -22.59 9.48
N PHE A 79 -14.51 -23.75 8.84
CA PHE A 79 -13.44 -24.18 7.94
C PHE A 79 -13.98 -24.37 6.54
N SER A 80 -13.23 -23.91 5.56
CA SER A 80 -13.52 -24.14 4.14
C SER A 80 -12.26 -24.31 3.34
N GLU A 81 -12.39 -24.77 2.10
CA GLU A 81 -11.30 -24.88 1.14
C GLU A 81 -11.76 -24.36 -0.23
N SER A 82 -10.84 -23.82 -1.00
CA SER A 82 -11.07 -23.34 -2.36
C SER A 82 -9.97 -23.82 -3.27
N GLU A 83 -10.35 -24.24 -4.48
CA GLU A 83 -9.44 -24.54 -5.57
C GLU A 83 -10.08 -24.02 -6.86
N SER A 84 -9.49 -22.96 -7.42
CA SER A 84 -9.98 -22.31 -8.62
C SER A 84 -8.83 -21.69 -9.41
N THR A 85 -9.10 -21.28 -10.64
CA THR A 85 -8.16 -20.51 -11.46
C THR A 85 -8.85 -19.27 -11.98
N TRP A 86 -8.08 -18.21 -12.19
CA TRP A 86 -8.57 -16.96 -12.76
C TRP A 86 -7.53 -16.30 -13.65
N ASN A 87 -7.98 -15.41 -14.53
CA ASN A 87 -7.12 -14.72 -15.47
C ASN A 87 -6.97 -13.26 -15.05
N PRO A 88 -5.75 -12.80 -14.73
CA PRO A 88 -5.52 -11.39 -14.44
C PRO A 88 -5.70 -10.55 -15.72
N VAL A 89 -6.13 -9.30 -15.55
CA VAL A 89 -6.25 -8.35 -16.67
C VAL A 89 -4.89 -8.09 -17.31
N LEU A 90 -3.87 -7.90 -16.48
CA LEU A 90 -2.47 -7.75 -16.83
C LEU A 90 -1.62 -8.55 -15.84
N GLY A 91 -0.38 -8.86 -16.21
CA GLY A 91 0.56 -9.50 -15.29
C GLY A 91 1.53 -10.44 -16.01
N GLN A 92 2.33 -11.10 -15.20
CA GLN A 92 3.34 -12.07 -15.68
C GLN A 92 2.71 -13.39 -16.08
N TYR A 93 1.58 -13.76 -15.48
CA TYR A 93 0.91 -15.03 -15.66
C TYR A 93 -0.40 -14.83 -16.44
N ARG A 94 -0.68 -15.75 -17.36
CA ARG A 94 -1.95 -15.79 -18.07
C ARG A 94 -3.09 -16.31 -17.20
N GLU A 95 -2.76 -17.22 -16.30
CA GLU A 95 -3.68 -17.90 -15.40
C GLU A 95 -3.02 -17.99 -14.03
N ILE A 96 -3.79 -17.72 -12.99
CA ILE A 96 -3.35 -17.76 -11.59
C ILE A 96 -4.21 -18.79 -10.88
N GLU A 97 -3.57 -19.74 -10.20
CA GLU A 97 -4.22 -20.68 -9.31
C GLU A 97 -4.54 -20.00 -7.98
N ASP A 98 -5.78 -20.17 -7.50
CA ASP A 98 -6.22 -19.80 -6.16
C ASP A 98 -6.62 -21.07 -5.42
N LYS A 99 -5.64 -21.65 -4.73
CA LYS A 99 -5.81 -22.86 -3.92
C LYS A 99 -5.42 -22.56 -2.47
N HIS A 100 -6.41 -22.60 -1.60
CA HIS A 100 -6.21 -22.31 -0.18
C HIS A 100 -7.20 -23.04 0.72
N LYS A 101 -6.83 -23.16 1.98
CA LYS A 101 -7.75 -23.48 3.06
C LYS A 101 -8.01 -22.26 3.90
N GLU A 102 -9.23 -22.14 4.37
CA GLU A 102 -9.70 -20.96 5.12
C GLU A 102 -10.21 -21.38 6.50
N MET A 103 -9.92 -20.53 7.50
CA MET A 103 -10.51 -20.61 8.82
C MET A 103 -11.08 -19.23 9.19
N LEU A 104 -12.37 -19.18 9.48
CA LEU A 104 -13.04 -18.00 10.01
C LEU A 104 -13.33 -18.22 11.48
N VAL A 105 -12.75 -17.38 12.33
CA VAL A 105 -12.97 -17.40 13.79
C VAL A 105 -13.85 -16.23 14.18
N GLU A 106 -15.02 -16.54 14.75
CA GLU A 106 -15.95 -15.53 15.29
C GLU A 106 -15.68 -15.32 16.78
N LEU A 107 -15.40 -14.08 17.15
CA LEU A 107 -15.04 -13.69 18.50
C LEU A 107 -16.07 -12.74 19.10
N LYS A 108 -16.30 -12.86 20.41
CA LYS A 108 -17.10 -11.93 21.19
C LYS A 108 -16.33 -11.46 22.41
N GLN A 109 -16.18 -10.16 22.57
CA GLN A 109 -15.61 -9.59 23.78
C GLN A 109 -16.64 -9.63 24.92
N GLU A 110 -16.29 -10.27 26.02
CA GLU A 110 -17.23 -10.59 27.11
C GLU A 110 -17.84 -9.37 27.79
N LYS A 111 -17.06 -8.31 28.00
CA LYS A 111 -17.50 -7.10 28.71
C LYS A 111 -18.40 -6.20 27.90
N THR A 112 -18.10 -6.00 26.63
CA THR A 112 -18.81 -5.08 25.74
C THR A 112 -19.88 -5.78 24.92
N GLY A 113 -19.73 -7.09 24.72
CA GLY A 113 -20.52 -7.88 23.80
C GLY A 113 -20.18 -7.60 22.35
N TRP A 114 -19.10 -6.85 22.05
CA TRP A 114 -18.67 -6.55 20.70
C TRP A 114 -18.15 -7.78 19.99
N LEU A 115 -18.46 -7.86 18.68
CA LEU A 115 -18.08 -8.94 17.80
C LEU A 115 -16.86 -8.52 16.97
N LEU A 116 -15.97 -9.46 16.75
CA LEU A 116 -14.81 -9.36 15.86
C LEU A 116 -14.62 -10.72 15.19
N ASN A 117 -14.47 -10.74 13.88
CA ASN A 117 -14.10 -11.95 13.17
C ASN A 117 -12.66 -11.85 12.68
N ILE A 118 -11.95 -12.97 12.68
CA ILE A 118 -10.62 -13.08 12.10
C ILE A 118 -10.67 -14.18 11.05
N ARG A 119 -10.36 -13.80 9.81
CA ARG A 119 -10.31 -14.71 8.67
C ARG A 119 -8.88 -15.00 8.30
N PHE A 120 -8.53 -16.27 8.25
CA PHE A 120 -7.23 -16.77 7.81
C PHE A 120 -7.39 -17.51 6.50
N ARG A 121 -6.52 -17.27 5.52
CA ARG A 121 -6.35 -18.04 4.31
C ARG A 121 -4.93 -18.58 4.25
N LEU A 122 -4.79 -19.88 4.17
CA LEU A 122 -3.50 -20.54 4.14
C LEU A 122 -3.31 -21.20 2.77
N PHE A 123 -2.35 -20.65 2.03
CA PHE A 123 -1.89 -21.11 0.72
C PHE A 123 -0.65 -21.99 0.91
N ASP A 124 -0.18 -22.64 -0.17
CA ASP A 124 1.06 -23.43 -0.13
C ASP A 124 2.31 -22.55 0.01
N ASP A 125 2.24 -21.26 -0.39
CA ASP A 125 3.31 -20.27 -0.36
C ASP A 125 3.19 -19.25 0.80
N GLY A 126 2.12 -19.30 1.62
CA GLY A 126 1.99 -18.34 2.71
C GLY A 126 0.62 -18.22 3.35
N LEU A 127 0.53 -17.27 4.26
CA LEU A 127 -0.64 -16.94 5.06
C LEU A 127 -1.12 -15.52 4.73
N GLY A 128 -2.43 -15.36 4.51
CA GLY A 128 -3.12 -14.08 4.61
C GLY A 128 -4.12 -14.11 5.77
N PHE A 129 -4.19 -13.06 6.59
CA PHE A 129 -5.27 -12.91 7.55
C PHE A 129 -5.75 -11.47 7.61
N ARG A 130 -7.04 -11.30 7.94
CA ARG A 130 -7.65 -9.98 8.13
C ARG A 130 -8.65 -10.01 9.25
N TYR A 131 -8.96 -8.82 9.76
CA TYR A 131 -10.05 -8.63 10.69
C TYR A 131 -11.30 -8.20 9.92
N GLU A 132 -12.44 -8.72 10.35
CA GLU A 132 -13.75 -8.36 9.85
C GLU A 132 -14.60 -7.83 11.01
N PHE A 133 -15.23 -6.67 10.83
CA PHE A 133 -16.07 -6.04 11.84
C PHE A 133 -17.55 -6.28 11.50
N PRO A 134 -18.19 -7.32 12.07
CA PRO A 134 -19.59 -7.61 11.77
C PRO A 134 -20.51 -6.43 12.06
N VAL A 135 -21.58 -6.28 11.26
CA VAL A 135 -22.61 -5.28 11.55
C VAL A 135 -23.25 -5.60 12.90
N GLN A 136 -23.20 -4.65 13.83
CA GLN A 136 -23.69 -4.81 15.19
C GLN A 136 -24.26 -3.50 15.74
N ASN A 137 -25.29 -3.58 16.60
CA ASN A 137 -26.00 -2.40 17.07
C ASN A 137 -25.25 -1.61 18.16
N ASN A 138 -24.42 -2.29 18.94
CA ASN A 138 -23.68 -1.73 20.09
C ASN A 138 -22.29 -1.19 19.73
N LEU A 139 -21.86 -1.33 18.46
CA LEU A 139 -20.65 -0.72 17.90
C LEU A 139 -20.88 -0.51 16.40
N ARG A 140 -21.23 0.71 15.99
CA ARG A 140 -21.55 1.01 14.59
C ARG A 140 -20.38 1.62 13.82
N HIS A 141 -19.66 2.50 14.48
CA HIS A 141 -18.44 3.14 13.98
C HIS A 141 -17.54 3.46 15.14
N PHE A 142 -16.25 3.50 14.87
CA PHE A 142 -15.24 3.81 15.88
C PHE A 142 -13.98 4.39 15.21
N THR A 143 -13.19 5.08 16.02
CA THR A 143 -11.86 5.56 15.61
C THR A 143 -10.82 4.58 16.13
N LEU A 144 -9.94 4.14 15.24
CA LEU A 144 -8.84 3.26 15.54
C LEU A 144 -7.64 4.08 16.06
N VAL A 145 -7.13 3.72 17.22
CA VAL A 145 -5.92 4.31 17.81
C VAL A 145 -4.70 3.47 17.47
N GLU A 146 -4.79 2.14 17.66
CA GLU A 146 -3.71 1.20 17.33
C GLU A 146 -4.28 -0.14 16.86
N GLU A 147 -3.60 -0.76 15.89
CA GLU A 147 -3.72 -2.17 15.56
C GLU A 147 -2.59 -2.92 16.27
N LEU A 148 -2.94 -3.93 17.07
CA LEU A 148 -2.02 -4.67 17.92
C LEU A 148 -1.56 -5.99 17.30
N THR A 149 -1.55 -6.08 15.99
CA THR A 149 -1.05 -7.25 15.26
C THR A 149 0.44 -7.37 15.44
N GLU A 150 0.89 -8.50 15.97
CA GLU A 150 2.30 -8.85 16.15
C GLU A 150 2.73 -9.94 15.15
N PHE A 151 4.03 -9.94 14.85
CA PHE A 151 4.77 -10.99 14.14
C PHE A 151 6.01 -11.31 15.00
N CYS A 152 5.87 -12.25 15.94
CA CYS A 152 6.95 -12.67 16.84
C CYS A 152 7.91 -13.60 16.10
N LEU A 153 8.98 -13.09 15.56
CA LEU A 153 9.93 -13.83 14.76
C LEU A 153 10.69 -14.89 15.56
N SER A 154 11.16 -15.94 14.88
CA SER A 154 11.89 -17.04 15.56
C SER A 154 13.29 -16.66 16.03
N GLY A 155 13.89 -15.58 15.51
CA GLY A 155 15.23 -15.14 15.88
C GLY A 155 15.69 -13.83 15.25
N ASP A 156 16.97 -13.52 15.41
CA ASP A 156 17.62 -12.34 14.84
C ASP A 156 17.94 -12.54 13.34
N HIS A 157 16.89 -12.42 12.52
CA HIS A 157 16.98 -12.68 11.09
C HIS A 157 17.80 -11.61 10.35
N LYS A 158 18.40 -12.00 9.24
CA LYS A 158 18.90 -11.05 8.24
C LYS A 158 17.70 -10.39 7.58
N ALA A 159 17.66 -9.05 7.62
CA ALA A 159 16.60 -8.23 7.05
C ALA A 159 17.12 -7.42 5.84
N PHE A 160 16.28 -7.28 4.83
CA PHE A 160 16.42 -6.37 3.70
C PHE A 160 15.34 -5.31 3.87
N TRP A 161 15.74 -4.11 4.30
CA TRP A 161 14.80 -3.14 4.85
C TRP A 161 15.12 -1.71 4.41
N ILE A 162 14.09 -0.86 4.48
CA ILE A 162 14.19 0.59 4.46
C ILE A 162 13.53 1.16 5.72
N PRO A 163 13.91 2.38 6.17
CA PRO A 163 13.23 3.04 7.27
C PRO A 163 11.75 3.23 6.96
N ALA A 164 10.89 3.04 7.95
CA ALA A 164 9.50 3.40 7.81
C ALA A 164 9.32 4.92 7.77
N ASP A 165 8.53 5.37 6.81
CA ASP A 165 8.17 6.75 6.57
C ASP A 165 6.71 6.80 6.10
N TYR A 166 5.96 7.85 6.49
CA TYR A 166 4.54 7.96 6.16
C TYR A 166 4.29 8.54 4.76
N ASP A 167 5.35 9.11 4.13
CA ASP A 167 5.22 9.85 2.88
C ASP A 167 6.08 9.31 1.74
N THR A 168 7.04 8.41 1.99
CA THR A 168 7.95 7.91 0.95
C THR A 168 8.45 6.49 1.19
N ASN A 169 8.79 5.79 0.10
CA ASN A 169 9.46 4.49 0.07
C ASN A 169 10.78 4.54 -0.72
N GLU A 170 11.35 5.74 -0.94
CA GLU A 170 12.48 5.95 -1.85
C GLU A 170 13.85 5.82 -1.19
N PHE A 171 13.93 5.27 0.01
CA PHE A 171 15.21 5.01 0.67
C PHE A 171 15.97 3.87 0.02
N PRO A 172 17.32 3.90 0.04
CA PRO A 172 18.13 2.75 -0.38
C PRO A 172 17.89 1.55 0.55
N ILE A 173 17.79 0.35 -0.07
CA ILE A 173 17.60 -0.88 0.70
C ILE A 173 18.87 -1.18 1.51
N SER A 174 18.69 -1.34 2.80
CA SER A 174 19.73 -1.74 3.76
C SER A 174 19.65 -3.24 4.04
N THR A 175 20.81 -3.84 4.32
CA THR A 175 20.92 -5.26 4.69
C THR A 175 21.66 -5.37 6.01
N SER A 176 21.00 -5.94 7.04
CA SER A 176 21.60 -6.15 8.36
C SER A 176 20.85 -7.25 9.13
N LYS A 177 21.34 -7.62 10.32
CA LYS A 177 20.51 -8.32 11.30
C LYS A 177 19.47 -7.38 11.88
N LEU A 178 18.36 -7.92 12.41
CA LEU A 178 17.31 -7.11 13.06
C LEU A 178 17.85 -6.33 14.26
N SER A 179 18.73 -6.94 15.04
CA SER A 179 19.40 -6.31 16.20
C SER A 179 20.27 -5.11 15.84
N GLU A 180 20.68 -4.96 14.58
CA GLU A 180 21.55 -3.88 14.08
C GLU A 180 20.75 -2.69 13.53
N VAL A 181 19.44 -2.85 13.23
CA VAL A 181 18.62 -1.83 12.59
C VAL A 181 18.64 -0.52 13.37
N ALA A 182 18.50 -0.57 14.71
CA ALA A 182 18.51 0.62 15.55
C ALA A 182 19.78 1.48 15.40
N GLY A 183 20.95 0.83 15.18
CA GLY A 183 22.22 1.52 14.97
C GLY A 183 22.44 2.09 13.57
N LEU A 184 21.61 1.70 12.59
CA LEU A 184 21.79 2.04 11.19
C LEU A 184 20.73 2.99 10.64
N ILE A 185 19.52 2.97 11.22
CA ILE A 185 18.32 3.58 10.64
C ILE A 185 18.46 5.09 10.44
N ASP A 186 19.06 5.80 11.39
CA ASP A 186 19.20 7.27 11.31
C ASP A 186 20.10 7.68 10.16
N LYS A 187 21.17 6.92 9.91
CA LYS A 187 22.07 7.17 8.76
C LYS A 187 21.35 7.00 7.42
N VAL A 188 20.48 6.00 7.28
CA VAL A 188 19.69 5.81 6.05
C VAL A 188 18.67 6.92 5.85
N ARG A 189 18.12 7.45 6.96
CA ARG A 189 17.20 8.59 6.94
C ARG A 189 17.82 9.92 6.50
N GLU A 190 19.15 10.03 6.42
CA GLU A 190 19.85 11.24 5.94
C GLU A 190 19.72 11.45 4.42
N GLU A 191 19.26 10.45 3.65
CA GLU A 191 19.06 10.58 2.20
C GLU A 191 18.18 11.79 1.86
N PRO A 192 18.57 12.61 0.86
CA PRO A 192 17.83 13.79 0.46
C PRO A 192 16.63 13.42 -0.41
N LEU A 193 15.45 13.27 0.18
CA LEU A 193 14.20 12.96 -0.50
C LEU A 193 13.27 14.19 -0.54
N ALA A 194 12.38 14.22 -1.55
CA ALA A 194 11.45 15.33 -1.77
C ALA A 194 10.40 15.46 -0.65
N ALA A 195 9.97 14.34 -0.08
CA ALA A 195 9.08 14.29 1.06
C ALA A 195 9.60 13.29 2.08
N LYS A 196 9.50 13.61 3.36
CA LYS A 196 9.83 12.72 4.47
C LYS A 196 8.91 12.99 5.64
N ALA A 197 8.35 11.94 6.20
CA ALA A 197 7.64 11.94 7.45
C ALA A 197 8.01 10.69 8.26
N PRO A 198 9.24 10.65 8.84
CA PRO A 198 9.74 9.47 9.52
C PRO A 198 8.86 9.12 10.71
N THR A 199 8.65 7.82 10.91
CA THR A 199 7.90 7.30 12.05
C THR A 199 8.59 7.65 13.36
N PRO A 200 7.84 7.91 14.46
CA PRO A 200 8.40 8.24 15.76
C PRO A 200 9.00 7.03 16.49
N CYS A 201 8.85 5.82 15.98
CA CYS A 201 9.32 4.57 16.56
C CYS A 201 10.40 3.92 15.69
N LEU A 202 11.05 2.87 16.22
CA LEU A 202 11.98 2.05 15.46
C LEU A 202 11.17 1.16 14.50
N ALA A 203 10.90 1.67 13.31
CA ALA A 203 10.08 0.95 12.35
C ALA A 203 10.73 0.85 10.98
N VAL A 204 10.40 -0.25 10.28
CA VAL A 204 10.79 -0.52 8.91
C VAL A 204 9.56 -0.62 8.02
N GLN A 205 9.72 -0.31 6.74
CA GLN A 205 8.63 -0.31 5.76
C GLN A 205 8.27 -1.72 5.31
N THR A 206 7.04 -1.91 4.86
CA THR A 206 6.62 -3.10 4.11
C THR A 206 6.67 -2.84 2.60
N PRO A 207 6.92 -3.87 1.76
CA PRO A 207 7.21 -5.28 2.13
C PRO A 207 8.57 -5.45 2.80
N LEU A 208 8.61 -6.21 3.89
CA LEU A 208 9.85 -6.55 4.58
C LEU A 208 10.29 -7.96 4.21
N MET A 209 11.51 -8.08 3.67
CA MET A 209 12.11 -9.37 3.34
C MET A 209 13.10 -9.80 4.42
N LEU A 210 12.96 -11.04 4.90
CA LEU A 210 13.80 -11.64 5.93
C LEU A 210 14.40 -12.95 5.43
N LYS A 211 15.58 -13.28 5.95
CA LYS A 211 16.20 -14.60 5.82
C LYS A 211 16.58 -15.11 7.20
N SER A 212 16.00 -16.24 7.62
CA SER A 212 16.32 -16.87 8.88
C SER A 212 17.63 -17.67 8.83
N ASP A 213 18.23 -17.92 9.98
CA ASP A 213 19.49 -18.66 10.06
C ASP A 213 19.29 -20.16 9.71
N ASP A 214 18.06 -20.69 9.84
CA ASP A 214 17.70 -22.05 9.46
C ASP A 214 17.21 -22.18 7.99
N GLY A 215 17.38 -21.10 7.21
CA GLY A 215 17.26 -21.10 5.76
C GLY A 215 15.88 -20.74 5.19
N LEU A 216 14.96 -20.24 6.01
CA LEU A 216 13.69 -19.71 5.50
C LEU A 216 13.83 -18.29 4.95
N TYR A 217 13.11 -18.03 3.88
CA TYR A 217 12.83 -16.69 3.37
C TYR A 217 11.40 -16.33 3.75
N ILE A 218 11.22 -15.14 4.33
CA ILE A 218 9.95 -14.68 4.86
C ILE A 218 9.70 -13.27 4.34
N ASN A 219 8.55 -13.02 3.73
CA ASN A 219 8.13 -11.68 3.34
C ASN A 219 6.88 -11.29 4.13
N ILE A 220 6.94 -10.14 4.80
CA ILE A 220 5.81 -9.57 5.54
C ILE A 220 5.29 -8.36 4.78
N HIS A 221 4.01 -8.37 4.44
CA HIS A 221 3.36 -7.30 3.71
C HIS A 221 1.86 -7.24 3.99
N GLU A 222 1.13 -6.50 3.17
CA GLU A 222 -0.33 -6.40 3.19
C GLU A 222 -0.92 -6.50 1.79
N ALA A 223 -2.19 -6.88 1.69
CA ALA A 223 -2.92 -6.92 0.44
C ALA A 223 -4.32 -6.30 0.59
N ALA A 224 -4.90 -5.87 -0.53
CA ALA A 224 -6.21 -5.21 -0.57
C ALA A 224 -6.30 -3.99 0.35
N LEU A 225 -5.33 -3.09 0.26
CA LEU A 225 -5.30 -1.83 1.00
C LEU A 225 -6.40 -0.89 0.48
N VAL A 226 -7.58 -0.97 1.10
CA VAL A 226 -8.78 -0.22 0.73
C VAL A 226 -9.43 0.35 1.99
N ASN A 227 -9.68 1.65 2.01
CA ASN A 227 -10.31 2.38 3.12
C ASN A 227 -9.68 2.10 4.50
N TYR A 228 -8.38 1.99 4.53
CA TYR A 228 -7.58 1.72 5.72
C TYR A 228 -6.18 2.34 5.55
N PRO A 229 -5.49 2.77 6.62
CA PRO A 229 -4.13 3.30 6.50
C PRO A 229 -3.13 2.16 6.22
N ALA A 230 -2.05 2.48 5.51
CA ALA A 230 -0.99 1.51 5.25
C ALA A 230 -0.24 1.15 6.54
N MET A 231 0.32 -0.07 6.53
CA MET A 231 1.07 -0.64 7.64
C MET A 231 2.57 -0.56 7.39
N CYS A 232 3.32 -0.04 8.35
CA CYS A 232 4.72 -0.35 8.54
C CYS A 232 4.92 -1.21 9.82
N LEU A 233 6.14 -1.64 10.10
CA LEU A 233 6.44 -2.61 11.14
C LEU A 233 7.35 -1.98 12.22
N ASN A 234 6.81 -1.75 13.41
CA ASN A 234 7.58 -1.32 14.59
C ASN A 234 8.37 -2.51 15.14
N LEU A 235 9.69 -2.37 15.25
CA LEU A 235 10.62 -3.41 15.66
C LEU A 235 10.97 -3.32 17.15
N ASP A 236 10.70 -4.36 17.91
CA ASP A 236 11.38 -4.65 19.16
C ASP A 236 12.66 -5.46 18.83
N ASP A 237 13.80 -4.78 18.79
CA ASP A 237 15.09 -5.34 18.38
C ASP A 237 15.74 -6.25 19.44
N LYS A 238 15.10 -6.43 20.61
CA LYS A 238 15.54 -7.32 21.68
C LYS A 238 14.75 -8.62 21.69
N ARG A 239 13.45 -8.54 21.41
CA ARG A 239 12.56 -9.72 21.38
C ARG A 239 12.30 -10.23 19.97
N PHE A 240 12.74 -9.48 18.95
CA PHE A 240 12.50 -9.75 17.52
C PHE A 240 11.00 -9.83 17.20
N VAL A 241 10.25 -8.89 17.77
CA VAL A 241 8.82 -8.74 17.53
C VAL A 241 8.60 -7.56 16.58
N MET A 242 7.94 -7.82 15.47
CA MET A 242 7.39 -6.79 14.60
C MET A 242 5.95 -6.54 14.99
N SER A 243 5.57 -5.28 15.20
CA SER A 243 4.18 -4.90 15.48
C SER A 243 3.67 -3.99 14.39
N ALA A 244 2.42 -4.19 13.97
CA ALA A 244 1.77 -3.29 13.02
C ALA A 244 1.80 -1.86 13.56
N HIS A 245 2.26 -0.92 12.73
CA HIS A 245 2.22 0.50 13.01
C HIS A 245 1.58 1.18 11.81
N LEU A 246 0.39 1.71 12.02
CA LEU A 246 -0.42 2.31 10.97
C LEU A 246 -0.10 3.79 10.81
N THR A 247 -0.18 4.29 9.59
CA THR A 247 -0.01 5.70 9.29
C THR A 247 -1.16 6.52 9.90
N PRO A 248 -0.87 7.50 10.75
CA PRO A 248 -1.90 8.32 11.41
C PRO A 248 -2.44 9.42 10.48
N ASP A 249 -3.59 9.98 10.85
CA ASP A 249 -4.02 11.28 10.37
C ASP A 249 -3.31 12.42 11.15
N LYS A 250 -3.62 13.65 10.81
CA LYS A 250 -3.07 14.86 11.47
C LYS A 250 -3.37 14.97 12.97
N ASN A 251 -4.32 14.19 13.50
CA ASN A 251 -4.68 14.17 14.92
C ASN A 251 -4.05 12.97 15.65
N GLY A 252 -3.33 12.11 14.94
CA GLY A 252 -2.77 10.87 15.45
C GLY A 252 -3.73 9.68 15.41
N ASP A 253 -4.94 9.85 14.88
CA ASP A 253 -5.91 8.76 14.72
C ASP A 253 -5.51 7.88 13.51
N LYS A 254 -5.58 6.55 13.67
CA LYS A 254 -5.12 5.62 12.63
C LYS A 254 -6.18 5.31 11.59
N GLY A 255 -7.46 5.40 11.95
CA GLY A 255 -8.52 5.15 10.98
C GLY A 255 -9.91 5.34 11.55
N PHE A 256 -10.85 5.63 10.65
CA PHE A 256 -12.28 5.77 10.94
C PHE A 256 -12.98 4.56 10.33
N ILE A 257 -13.50 3.69 11.20
CA ILE A 257 -14.02 2.38 10.81
C ILE A 257 -15.52 2.34 11.05
N GLN A 258 -16.24 1.82 10.07
CA GLN A 258 -17.66 1.49 10.19
C GLN A 258 -17.80 -0.04 10.22
N THR A 259 -18.65 -0.57 11.10
CA THR A 259 -18.93 -2.02 11.11
C THR A 259 -19.64 -2.46 9.83
N GLY A 260 -19.37 -3.68 9.40
CA GLY A 260 -19.65 -4.18 8.05
C GLY A 260 -18.45 -4.02 7.11
N SER A 261 -17.31 -3.49 7.59
CA SER A 261 -16.05 -3.39 6.84
C SER A 261 -15.02 -4.42 7.29
N VAL A 262 -13.93 -4.49 6.54
CA VAL A 262 -12.79 -5.37 6.78
C VAL A 262 -11.49 -4.56 6.75
N THR A 263 -10.44 -5.06 7.40
CA THR A 263 -9.09 -4.52 7.23
C THR A 263 -8.44 -5.05 5.96
N PRO A 264 -7.33 -4.46 5.49
CA PRO A 264 -6.43 -5.14 4.56
C PRO A 264 -5.98 -6.50 5.11
N TRP A 265 -5.55 -7.38 4.23
CA TRP A 265 -4.92 -8.63 4.64
C TRP A 265 -3.50 -8.36 5.13
N ARG A 266 -3.13 -8.95 6.26
CA ARG A 266 -1.73 -9.07 6.70
C ARG A 266 -1.19 -10.33 6.10
N THR A 267 -0.02 -10.27 5.44
CA THR A 267 0.50 -11.39 4.66
C THR A 267 1.89 -11.83 5.12
N LEU A 268 2.10 -13.12 5.06
CA LEU A 268 3.37 -13.81 5.31
C LEU A 268 3.60 -14.78 4.15
N VAL A 269 4.49 -14.45 3.21
CA VAL A 269 4.95 -15.39 2.18
C VAL A 269 6.21 -16.09 2.71
N VAL A 270 6.27 -17.40 2.62
CA VAL A 270 7.34 -18.21 3.23
C VAL A 270 7.78 -19.34 2.31
N SER A 271 9.09 -19.48 2.14
CA SER A 271 9.70 -20.62 1.45
C SER A 271 11.12 -20.90 1.94
N ASP A 272 11.65 -22.07 1.67
CA ASP A 272 13.09 -22.39 1.78
C ASP A 272 13.86 -22.08 0.48
N ASP A 273 13.19 -21.52 -0.53
CA ASP A 273 13.80 -20.97 -1.77
C ASP A 273 13.40 -19.51 -1.99
N ALA A 274 14.36 -18.61 -2.13
CA ALA A 274 14.12 -17.19 -2.38
C ALA A 274 13.33 -16.92 -3.67
N ARG A 275 13.40 -17.81 -4.66
CA ARG A 275 12.71 -17.66 -5.95
C ARG A 275 11.20 -17.78 -5.80
N ASP A 276 10.75 -18.58 -4.86
CA ASP A 276 9.32 -18.79 -4.60
C ASP A 276 8.66 -17.51 -4.06
N ILE A 277 9.40 -16.69 -3.30
CA ILE A 277 8.90 -15.39 -2.84
C ILE A 277 8.57 -14.47 -4.04
N LEU A 278 9.40 -14.47 -5.08
CA LEU A 278 9.17 -13.69 -6.29
C LEU A 278 8.05 -14.27 -7.17
N ALA A 279 7.85 -15.58 -7.11
CA ALA A 279 6.84 -16.29 -7.89
C ALA A 279 5.46 -16.32 -7.21
N SER A 280 5.37 -15.92 -5.94
CA SER A 280 4.13 -15.95 -5.17
C SER A 280 3.04 -15.08 -5.79
N ASN A 281 1.84 -15.63 -5.89
CA ASN A 281 0.62 -14.93 -6.30
C ASN A 281 -0.35 -14.68 -5.12
N LEU A 282 0.10 -14.91 -3.89
CA LEU A 282 -0.72 -14.76 -2.68
C LEU A 282 -1.38 -13.39 -2.59
N ILE A 283 -0.60 -12.31 -2.81
CA ILE A 283 -1.12 -10.94 -2.78
C ILE A 283 -2.24 -10.74 -3.81
N LEU A 284 -2.12 -11.31 -5.00
CA LEU A 284 -3.14 -11.21 -6.05
C LEU A 284 -4.41 -11.99 -5.67
N ASN A 285 -4.27 -13.18 -5.09
CA ASN A 285 -5.38 -14.04 -4.66
C ASN A 285 -6.15 -13.44 -3.46
N LEU A 286 -5.56 -12.52 -2.72
CA LEU A 286 -6.20 -11.83 -1.59
C LEU A 286 -6.92 -10.53 -1.98
N ASN A 287 -6.82 -10.12 -3.23
CA ASN A 287 -7.54 -8.95 -3.74
C ASN A 287 -8.89 -9.34 -4.36
N GLU A 288 -9.82 -8.39 -4.37
CA GLU A 288 -11.11 -8.56 -4.99
C GLU A 288 -10.96 -8.70 -6.53
N PRO A 289 -11.83 -9.48 -7.18
CA PRO A 289 -11.83 -9.60 -8.63
C PRO A 289 -12.02 -8.26 -9.34
N CYS A 290 -11.48 -8.14 -10.56
CA CYS A 290 -11.68 -6.97 -11.42
C CYS A 290 -13.17 -6.70 -11.64
N LYS A 291 -13.63 -5.48 -11.37
CA LYS A 291 -15.05 -5.07 -11.51
C LYS A 291 -15.40 -4.55 -12.91
N LEU A 292 -14.40 -4.35 -13.78
CA LEU A 292 -14.64 -3.89 -15.15
C LEU A 292 -15.21 -5.03 -16.00
N LYS A 293 -16.29 -4.74 -16.74
CA LYS A 293 -16.97 -5.71 -17.61
C LYS A 293 -16.17 -5.98 -18.89
N ASP A 294 -15.50 -4.98 -19.41
CA ASP A 294 -14.65 -5.05 -20.60
C ASP A 294 -13.27 -4.51 -20.26
N THR A 295 -12.26 -5.35 -20.39
CA THR A 295 -10.85 -5.03 -20.15
C THR A 295 -10.00 -5.15 -21.42
N SER A 296 -10.63 -5.38 -22.58
CA SER A 296 -9.94 -5.63 -23.86
C SER A 296 -9.09 -4.44 -24.34
N TRP A 297 -9.41 -3.23 -23.87
CA TRP A 297 -8.71 -1.99 -24.17
C TRP A 297 -7.46 -1.76 -23.31
N ILE A 298 -7.31 -2.48 -22.19
CA ILE A 298 -6.14 -2.39 -21.30
C ILE A 298 -4.99 -3.16 -21.94
N LYS A 299 -3.88 -2.48 -22.22
CA LYS A 299 -2.69 -3.09 -22.82
C LYS A 299 -1.43 -2.55 -22.15
N PRO A 300 -0.41 -3.40 -21.91
CA PRO A 300 0.90 -2.93 -21.53
C PRO A 300 1.42 -1.94 -22.55
N THR A 301 2.00 -0.84 -22.10
CA THR A 301 2.44 0.27 -22.95
C THR A 301 3.91 0.56 -22.71
N LYS A 302 4.74 0.49 -23.75
CA LYS A 302 6.12 0.98 -23.72
C LYS A 302 6.12 2.44 -24.11
N TYR A 303 6.72 3.29 -23.30
CA TYR A 303 6.74 4.73 -23.58
C TYR A 303 8.10 5.36 -23.30
N VAL A 304 8.36 6.49 -23.94
CA VAL A 304 9.44 7.43 -23.64
C VAL A 304 8.82 8.70 -23.06
N GLY A 305 9.57 9.45 -22.24
CA GLY A 305 9.01 10.61 -21.56
C GLY A 305 9.86 11.88 -21.72
N VAL A 306 9.16 13.00 -21.94
CA VAL A 306 9.72 14.35 -21.87
C VAL A 306 9.78 14.75 -20.40
N TRP A 307 10.81 14.31 -19.69
CA TRP A 307 11.01 14.60 -18.25
C TRP A 307 12.43 14.28 -17.74
N TRP A 308 13.10 13.19 -18.21
CA TRP A 308 14.46 12.86 -17.82
C TRP A 308 15.47 13.95 -18.11
N GLU A 309 15.32 14.64 -19.23
CA GLU A 309 16.21 15.73 -19.63
C GLU A 309 16.25 16.88 -18.62
N TYR A 310 15.20 17.08 -17.85
CA TYR A 310 15.13 18.08 -16.79
C TYR A 310 16.07 17.78 -15.63
N PHE A 311 16.39 16.50 -15.40
CA PHE A 311 17.30 16.05 -14.34
C PHE A 311 18.74 15.84 -14.80
N VAL A 312 18.94 15.44 -16.06
CA VAL A 312 20.27 15.06 -16.55
C VAL A 312 21.06 16.20 -17.21
N GLY A 313 20.62 17.43 -17.05
CA GLY A 313 21.35 18.62 -17.48
C GLY A 313 21.17 19.00 -18.95
N GLY A 314 20.07 18.60 -19.59
CA GLY A 314 19.73 18.97 -20.96
C GLY A 314 19.35 20.45 -21.17
N GLY A 315 19.22 21.23 -20.09
CA GLY A 315 18.88 22.65 -20.12
C GLY A 315 17.40 22.95 -20.30
N SER A 316 16.56 21.93 -20.44
CA SER A 316 15.11 22.05 -20.50
C SER A 316 14.47 22.14 -19.10
N THR A 317 13.30 22.75 -19.01
CA THR A 317 12.52 22.92 -17.78
C THR A 317 11.05 22.59 -18.00
N TRP A 318 10.33 22.36 -16.89
CA TRP A 318 8.86 22.18 -16.93
C TRP A 318 8.11 23.50 -17.17
N SER A 319 8.69 24.64 -16.77
CA SER A 319 8.04 25.96 -16.86
C SER A 319 8.17 26.60 -18.24
N TYR A 320 7.24 27.47 -18.56
CA TYR A 320 7.20 28.25 -19.81
C TYR A 320 7.91 29.60 -19.71
N THR A 321 7.86 30.23 -18.53
CA THR A 321 8.33 31.60 -18.30
C THR A 321 9.07 31.73 -16.97
N ASP A 322 9.90 32.79 -16.84
CA ASP A 322 10.57 33.14 -15.57
C ASP A 322 9.67 33.93 -14.60
N CYS A 323 8.43 34.25 -15.00
CA CYS A 323 7.49 35.00 -14.16
C CYS A 323 7.06 34.13 -12.96
N GLN A 324 7.31 34.63 -11.75
CA GLN A 324 6.95 33.94 -10.50
C GLN A 324 5.58 34.33 -9.94
N ASP A 325 5.01 35.45 -10.42
CA ASP A 325 3.72 36.00 -9.95
C ASP A 325 2.55 35.37 -10.75
N ILE A 326 2.45 34.05 -10.72
CA ILE A 326 1.41 33.29 -11.39
C ILE A 326 0.23 33.04 -10.46
N VAL A 327 -0.97 33.37 -10.95
CA VAL A 327 -2.25 33.01 -10.31
C VAL A 327 -3.07 32.19 -11.31
N ILE A 328 -3.17 30.90 -11.06
CA ILE A 328 -3.90 29.96 -11.94
C ILE A 328 -5.33 30.43 -12.15
N GLY A 329 -5.77 30.44 -13.41
CA GLY A 329 -7.11 30.90 -13.81
C GLY A 329 -7.24 32.41 -13.99
N GLN A 330 -6.24 33.22 -13.57
CA GLN A 330 -6.23 34.69 -13.72
C GLN A 330 -5.09 35.18 -14.61
N THR A 331 -3.92 34.57 -14.52
CA THR A 331 -2.77 34.95 -15.36
C THR A 331 -3.00 34.54 -16.82
N ASP A 332 -2.83 35.50 -17.73
CA ASP A 332 -2.91 35.27 -19.18
C ASP A 332 -1.52 34.94 -19.73
N TYR A 333 -1.24 33.65 -19.86
CA TYR A 333 0.05 33.13 -20.33
C TYR A 333 0.42 33.58 -21.75
N THR A 334 -0.55 33.94 -22.58
CA THR A 334 -0.29 34.43 -23.94
C THR A 334 0.42 35.81 -23.95
N LYS A 335 0.38 36.53 -22.82
CA LYS A 335 1.06 37.81 -22.62
C LYS A 335 2.41 37.71 -21.93
N LEU A 336 2.76 36.52 -21.45
CA LEU A 336 4.03 36.29 -20.78
C LEU A 336 5.14 36.00 -21.80
N LYS A 337 6.35 36.42 -21.48
CA LYS A 337 7.52 36.15 -22.30
C LYS A 337 8.02 34.72 -22.02
N PRO A 338 8.11 33.84 -23.04
CA PRO A 338 8.74 32.54 -22.85
C PRO A 338 10.25 32.71 -22.61
N HIS A 339 10.81 31.87 -21.71
CA HIS A 339 12.26 31.87 -21.48
C HIS A 339 13.05 31.03 -22.51
N GLY A 340 12.37 30.20 -23.33
CA GLY A 340 12.97 29.43 -24.41
C GLY A 340 13.57 28.08 -24.02
N HIS A 341 13.36 27.65 -22.78
CA HIS A 341 13.86 26.36 -22.24
C HIS A 341 12.73 25.36 -21.89
N HIS A 342 11.50 25.68 -22.26
CA HIS A 342 10.35 24.80 -22.00
C HIS A 342 10.46 23.51 -22.82
N GLY A 343 10.63 22.38 -22.15
CA GLY A 343 10.82 21.06 -22.80
C GLY A 343 9.54 20.50 -23.43
N ALA A 344 8.38 20.76 -22.83
CA ALA A 344 7.09 20.28 -23.34
C ALA A 344 6.52 21.14 -24.48
N ASN A 345 7.35 21.81 -25.29
CA ASN A 345 6.86 22.55 -26.43
C ASN A 345 6.52 21.63 -27.64
N THR A 346 5.63 22.09 -28.50
CA THR A 346 5.10 21.31 -29.64
C THR A 346 6.21 20.74 -30.57
N ALA A 347 7.26 21.51 -30.85
CA ALA A 347 8.32 21.06 -31.75
C ALA A 347 9.13 19.93 -31.13
N HIS A 348 9.53 20.08 -29.86
CA HIS A 348 10.32 19.09 -29.14
C HIS A 348 9.54 17.79 -28.85
N VAL A 349 8.27 17.90 -28.50
CA VAL A 349 7.40 16.73 -28.30
C VAL A 349 7.24 15.92 -29.63
N LYS A 350 7.23 16.58 -30.79
CA LYS A 350 7.23 15.87 -32.07
C LYS A 350 8.50 15.04 -32.29
N GLU A 351 9.67 15.52 -31.84
CA GLU A 351 10.92 14.74 -31.92
C GLU A 351 10.83 13.47 -31.08
N TYR A 352 10.23 13.55 -29.85
CA TYR A 352 9.96 12.38 -29.04
C TYR A 352 8.95 11.41 -29.67
N ILE A 353 7.93 11.93 -30.35
CA ILE A 353 6.95 11.11 -31.11
C ILE A 353 7.65 10.37 -32.24
N ASP A 354 8.51 11.05 -33.02
CA ASP A 354 9.28 10.42 -34.08
C ASP A 354 10.21 9.34 -33.54
N PHE A 355 10.94 9.64 -32.45
CA PHE A 355 11.79 8.66 -31.76
C PHE A 355 10.99 7.45 -31.29
N ALA A 356 9.83 7.64 -30.66
CA ALA A 356 8.96 6.56 -30.21
C ALA A 356 8.52 5.67 -31.37
N ALA A 357 8.09 6.27 -32.47
CA ALA A 357 7.66 5.55 -33.70
C ALA A 357 8.80 4.73 -34.29
N GLU A 358 10.00 5.33 -34.43
CA GLU A 358 11.17 4.68 -35.03
C GLU A 358 11.70 3.52 -34.17
N ASN A 359 11.51 3.58 -32.84
CA ASN A 359 12.01 2.59 -31.90
C ASN A 359 10.95 1.61 -31.36
N GLY A 360 9.75 1.58 -32.01
CA GLY A 360 8.70 0.63 -31.62
C GLY A 360 8.15 0.83 -30.22
N MET A 361 8.09 2.07 -29.76
CA MET A 361 7.41 2.45 -28.53
C MET A 361 5.98 2.86 -28.82
N ASP A 362 5.08 2.57 -27.87
CA ASP A 362 3.65 2.77 -28.05
C ASP A 362 3.22 4.21 -27.76
N ALA A 363 3.97 4.92 -26.89
CA ALA A 363 3.54 6.23 -26.41
C ALA A 363 4.70 7.18 -26.03
N VAL A 364 4.34 8.45 -25.85
CA VAL A 364 5.17 9.51 -25.25
C VAL A 364 4.44 10.09 -24.04
N LEU A 365 5.08 10.06 -22.87
CA LEU A 365 4.64 10.80 -21.69
C LEU A 365 5.18 12.23 -21.75
N VAL A 366 4.35 13.25 -21.47
CA VAL A 366 4.78 14.64 -21.49
C VAL A 366 4.50 15.30 -20.15
N GLU A 367 5.56 15.56 -19.38
CA GLU A 367 5.49 16.40 -18.19
C GLU A 367 5.68 17.88 -18.56
N GLY A 368 5.05 18.78 -17.80
CA GLY A 368 5.17 20.22 -18.04
C GLY A 368 4.28 20.78 -19.17
N TRP A 369 3.30 20.02 -19.65
CA TRP A 369 2.44 20.45 -20.76
C TRP A 369 1.45 21.57 -20.39
N ASN A 370 1.11 21.70 -19.12
CA ASN A 370 0.02 22.53 -18.58
C ASN A 370 0.51 23.69 -17.73
N GLU A 371 -0.30 24.76 -17.61
CA GLU A 371 -0.01 25.95 -16.81
C GLU A 371 0.25 25.62 -15.33
N GLY A 372 1.27 26.29 -14.71
CA GLY A 372 1.51 26.30 -13.27
C GLY A 372 2.89 25.86 -12.79
N TRP A 373 3.80 25.45 -13.67
CA TRP A 373 5.13 24.94 -13.28
C TRP A 373 6.16 26.01 -12.92
N GLU A 374 5.84 27.30 -13.06
CA GLU A 374 6.70 28.43 -12.71
C GLU A 374 6.92 28.56 -11.20
N SER A 375 5.92 28.19 -10.45
CA SER A 375 6.06 28.09 -8.99
C SER A 375 6.82 26.81 -8.66
N ASN A 376 7.69 26.91 -7.65
CA ASN A 376 8.44 25.76 -7.19
C ASN A 376 7.47 24.65 -6.74
N PHE A 377 7.29 23.62 -7.56
CA PHE A 377 6.26 22.60 -7.40
C PHE A 377 6.45 21.72 -6.15
N ALA A 378 7.65 21.65 -5.58
CA ALA A 378 7.92 20.88 -4.36
C ALA A 378 7.50 21.61 -3.07
N TYR A 379 6.97 22.84 -3.15
CA TYR A 379 6.52 23.59 -1.97
C TYR A 379 5.02 23.40 -1.72
N ILE A 380 4.65 23.45 -0.46
CA ILE A 380 3.27 23.38 0.02
C ILE A 380 2.48 24.55 -0.52
N LYS A 381 1.72 24.35 -1.60
CA LYS A 381 0.89 25.36 -2.26
C LYS A 381 -0.36 24.72 -2.85
N GLU A 382 -1.51 25.28 -2.51
CA GLU A 382 -2.79 24.94 -3.13
C GLU A 382 -2.99 25.69 -4.46
N TYR A 383 -3.82 25.20 -5.37
CA TYR A 383 -4.14 25.84 -6.67
C TYR A 383 -2.91 26.11 -7.54
N ILE A 384 -2.06 25.12 -7.69
CA ILE A 384 -0.79 25.29 -8.40
C ILE A 384 -0.90 25.00 -9.89
N TYR A 385 -1.73 24.05 -10.33
CA TYR A 385 -1.85 23.63 -11.73
C TYR A 385 -3.24 23.81 -12.31
N SER A 386 -3.31 23.99 -13.63
CA SER A 386 -4.53 23.79 -14.40
C SER A 386 -4.44 22.48 -15.18
N PHE A 387 -5.39 21.58 -15.01
CA PHE A 387 -5.43 20.31 -15.75
C PHE A 387 -6.24 20.39 -17.04
N THR A 388 -6.61 21.59 -17.48
CA THR A 388 -7.39 21.85 -18.71
C THR A 388 -6.79 22.94 -19.60
N LYS A 389 -5.67 23.56 -19.16
CA LYS A 389 -5.02 24.62 -19.93
C LYS A 389 -3.58 24.26 -20.25
N PRO A 390 -3.28 23.96 -21.52
CA PRO A 390 -1.90 23.78 -21.97
C PRO A 390 -1.17 25.13 -21.99
N TYR A 391 0.16 25.09 -21.93
CA TYR A 391 0.98 26.25 -22.23
C TYR A 391 0.80 26.73 -23.67
N PRO A 392 1.05 28.02 -23.99
CA PRO A 392 0.83 28.57 -25.33
C PRO A 392 1.63 27.88 -26.44
N ASP A 393 2.75 27.25 -26.13
CA ASP A 393 3.63 26.55 -27.08
C ASP A 393 3.38 25.04 -27.14
N PHE A 394 2.39 24.52 -26.39
CA PHE A 394 1.95 23.12 -26.42
C PHE A 394 0.61 23.00 -27.17
N ASP A 395 0.65 22.72 -28.48
CA ASP A 395 -0.56 22.54 -29.28
C ASP A 395 -1.12 21.11 -29.12
N VAL A 396 -2.09 20.99 -28.25
CA VAL A 396 -2.76 19.71 -27.90
C VAL A 396 -3.33 19.02 -29.15
N LYS A 397 -4.00 19.76 -30.02
CA LYS A 397 -4.66 19.21 -31.23
C LYS A 397 -3.66 18.73 -32.27
N GLU A 398 -2.66 19.55 -32.50
CA GLU A 398 -1.61 19.23 -33.48
C GLU A 398 -0.79 18.04 -33.03
N LEU A 399 -0.43 17.99 -31.74
CA LEU A 399 0.35 16.86 -31.18
C LEU A 399 -0.45 15.55 -31.24
N GLN A 400 -1.73 15.57 -30.87
CA GLN A 400 -2.57 14.38 -30.97
C GLN A 400 -2.70 13.89 -32.41
N ARG A 401 -2.93 14.82 -33.36
CA ARG A 401 -2.99 14.49 -34.80
C ARG A 401 -1.68 13.90 -35.29
N TYR A 402 -0.55 14.52 -34.88
CA TYR A 402 0.79 14.08 -35.30
C TYR A 402 1.12 12.70 -34.75
N ALA A 403 0.93 12.49 -33.45
CA ALA A 403 1.15 11.20 -32.80
C ALA A 403 0.30 10.09 -33.44
N ALA A 404 -0.99 10.34 -33.66
CA ALA A 404 -1.88 9.39 -34.34
C ALA A 404 -1.40 9.03 -35.74
N SER A 405 -0.86 10.00 -36.52
CA SER A 405 -0.30 9.76 -37.87
C SER A 405 0.94 8.84 -37.85
N LYS A 406 1.63 8.75 -36.71
CA LYS A 406 2.81 7.90 -36.48
C LYS A 406 2.47 6.59 -35.76
N GLY A 407 1.21 6.37 -35.38
CA GLY A 407 0.78 5.22 -34.59
C GLY A 407 1.22 5.26 -33.13
N VAL A 408 1.58 6.43 -32.60
CA VAL A 408 2.04 6.68 -31.25
C VAL A 408 0.92 7.38 -30.46
N LYS A 409 0.79 7.05 -29.16
CA LYS A 409 -0.12 7.73 -28.22
C LYS A 409 0.63 8.79 -27.40
N ILE A 410 -0.11 9.73 -26.85
CA ILE A 410 0.43 10.65 -25.83
C ILE A 410 -0.24 10.30 -24.49
N ILE A 411 0.59 10.12 -23.46
CA ILE A 411 0.16 9.95 -22.09
C ILE A 411 0.19 11.33 -21.43
N MET A 412 -0.96 11.77 -20.89
CA MET A 412 -1.03 13.02 -20.15
C MET A 412 -0.43 12.84 -18.77
N HIS A 413 0.27 13.86 -18.29
CA HIS A 413 0.81 13.91 -16.94
C HIS A 413 0.00 14.89 -16.09
N HIS A 414 -0.53 14.42 -14.96
CA HIS A 414 -1.21 15.23 -13.96
C HIS A 414 -0.36 15.25 -12.69
N GLU A 415 0.66 16.12 -12.63
CA GLU A 415 1.35 16.39 -11.39
C GLU A 415 0.45 17.22 -10.47
N THR A 416 0.25 16.75 -9.26
CA THR A 416 -0.61 17.43 -8.29
C THR A 416 0.18 18.22 -7.26
N THR A 417 1.49 18.01 -7.14
CA THR A 417 2.35 18.47 -6.04
C THR A 417 1.71 18.20 -4.67
N SER A 418 1.03 17.07 -4.60
CA SER A 418 0.27 16.61 -3.43
C SER A 418 -0.88 17.54 -2.99
N SER A 419 -1.29 18.50 -3.82
CA SER A 419 -2.49 19.30 -3.63
C SER A 419 -3.73 18.53 -4.05
N VAL A 420 -4.05 17.49 -3.28
CA VAL A 420 -5.04 16.47 -3.61
C VAL A 420 -6.44 17.04 -3.73
N ALA A 421 -6.85 17.89 -2.78
CA ALA A 421 -8.17 18.51 -2.81
C ALA A 421 -8.37 19.42 -4.03
N ASP A 422 -7.32 20.07 -4.53
CA ASP A 422 -7.37 20.84 -5.76
C ASP A 422 -7.51 19.93 -6.99
N TYR A 423 -6.77 18.84 -7.02
CA TYR A 423 -6.89 17.85 -8.09
C TYR A 423 -8.28 17.22 -8.14
N GLU A 424 -8.86 16.84 -6.99
CA GLU A 424 -10.22 16.30 -6.91
C GLU A 424 -11.27 17.27 -7.46
N ARG A 425 -11.12 18.59 -7.21
CA ARG A 425 -12.03 19.61 -7.77
C ARG A 425 -11.95 19.69 -9.29
N GLN A 426 -10.78 19.47 -9.88
CA GLN A 426 -10.54 19.57 -11.32
C GLN A 426 -10.69 18.22 -12.05
N LEU A 427 -10.74 17.10 -11.34
CA LEU A 427 -10.60 15.74 -11.87
C LEU A 427 -11.55 15.46 -13.05
N HIS A 428 -12.83 15.74 -12.88
CA HIS A 428 -13.83 15.49 -13.92
C HIS A 428 -13.63 16.37 -15.16
N ASP A 429 -13.21 17.62 -14.98
CA ASP A 429 -12.91 18.53 -16.10
C ASP A 429 -11.63 18.12 -16.81
N ALA A 430 -10.62 17.68 -16.08
CA ALA A 430 -9.37 17.15 -16.61
C ALA A 430 -9.62 15.91 -17.50
N PHE A 431 -10.41 14.95 -17.04
CA PHE A 431 -10.75 13.77 -17.86
C PHE A 431 -11.68 14.10 -19.03
N ARG A 432 -12.56 15.08 -18.91
CA ARG A 432 -13.36 15.57 -20.03
C ARG A 432 -12.47 16.20 -21.09
N PHE A 433 -11.48 17.01 -20.70
CA PHE A 433 -10.46 17.58 -21.57
C PHE A 433 -9.67 16.49 -22.29
N MET A 434 -9.16 15.49 -21.57
CA MET A 434 -8.46 14.36 -22.17
C MET A 434 -9.33 13.66 -23.24
N LYS A 435 -10.57 13.36 -22.91
CA LYS A 435 -11.50 12.70 -23.84
C LYS A 435 -11.81 13.55 -25.07
N GLU A 436 -11.97 14.86 -24.90
CA GLU A 436 -12.22 15.81 -26.02
C GLU A 436 -11.06 15.81 -27.02
N TYR A 437 -9.83 15.73 -26.50
CA TYR A 437 -8.62 15.75 -27.34
C TYR A 437 -8.08 14.36 -27.69
N GLY A 438 -8.80 13.29 -27.33
CA GLY A 438 -8.44 11.92 -27.72
C GLY A 438 -7.28 11.30 -26.93
N TYR A 439 -6.98 11.80 -25.73
CA TYR A 439 -6.01 11.19 -24.84
C TYR A 439 -6.70 10.11 -23.98
N ASP A 440 -6.16 8.90 -23.98
CA ASP A 440 -6.76 7.73 -23.34
C ASP A 440 -5.90 7.15 -22.18
N ALA A 441 -4.79 7.81 -21.85
CA ALA A 441 -3.90 7.42 -20.77
C ALA A 441 -3.41 8.64 -19.99
N VAL A 442 -3.23 8.48 -18.68
CA VAL A 442 -2.75 9.50 -17.75
C VAL A 442 -1.77 8.90 -16.74
N LYS A 443 -0.73 9.65 -16.41
CA LYS A 443 0.13 9.42 -15.24
C LYS A 443 -0.16 10.51 -14.21
N THR A 444 -0.52 10.14 -13.00
CA THR A 444 -0.72 11.09 -11.89
C THR A 444 0.52 11.14 -11.01
N GLY A 445 0.96 12.34 -10.61
CA GLY A 445 2.08 12.59 -9.72
C GLY A 445 1.63 13.23 -8.41
N TYR A 446 2.36 12.91 -7.32
CA TYR A 446 2.07 13.40 -5.97
C TYR A 446 3.38 13.72 -5.24
N VAL A 447 4.16 14.65 -5.80
CA VAL A 447 5.44 15.06 -5.22
C VAL A 447 5.23 15.99 -4.03
N GLY A 448 5.95 15.74 -2.93
CA GLY A 448 5.92 16.58 -1.74
C GLY A 448 4.88 16.13 -0.68
N PRO A 449 4.82 16.82 0.47
CA PRO A 449 3.88 16.51 1.54
C PRO A 449 2.44 16.81 1.14
N ILE A 450 1.49 16.03 1.65
CA ILE A 450 0.06 16.20 1.36
C ILE A 450 -0.47 17.54 1.87
N ILE A 451 -1.22 18.25 1.03
CA ILE A 451 -1.90 19.51 1.34
C ILE A 451 -3.39 19.42 0.96
N PRO A 452 -4.26 20.22 1.67
CA PRO A 452 -3.95 21.23 2.68
C PRO A 452 -3.90 20.71 4.12
N ARG A 453 -4.13 19.43 4.39
CA ARG A 453 -4.51 18.91 5.72
C ARG A 453 -3.37 18.43 6.59
N SER A 454 -2.14 18.40 6.12
CA SER A 454 -1.05 17.68 6.78
C SER A 454 -1.37 16.19 7.01
N GLU A 455 -2.08 15.60 6.05
CA GLU A 455 -2.27 14.17 5.95
C GLU A 455 -0.99 13.53 5.39
N HIS A 456 -0.89 12.22 5.50
CA HIS A 456 0.25 11.46 4.99
C HIS A 456 -0.14 10.67 3.75
N HIS A 457 0.84 10.39 2.86
CA HIS A 457 0.63 9.59 1.64
C HIS A 457 0.06 8.20 1.94
N ASP A 458 0.46 7.58 3.04
CA ASP A 458 0.04 6.26 3.47
C ASP A 458 -1.16 6.29 4.45
N GLY A 459 -1.73 7.48 4.73
CA GLY A 459 -2.91 7.64 5.59
C GLY A 459 -4.20 7.16 4.93
N GLN A 460 -5.22 6.80 5.73
CA GLN A 460 -6.51 6.32 5.24
C GLN A 460 -7.16 7.27 4.22
N TRP A 461 -7.06 8.58 4.42
CA TRP A 461 -7.63 9.57 3.52
C TRP A 461 -6.99 9.50 2.12
N MET A 462 -5.65 9.41 2.05
CA MET A 462 -4.94 9.29 0.79
C MET A 462 -5.16 7.93 0.12
N VAL A 463 -5.18 6.85 0.89
CA VAL A 463 -5.53 5.52 0.36
C VAL A 463 -6.91 5.55 -0.30
N ASN A 464 -7.89 6.24 0.30
CA ASN A 464 -9.21 6.42 -0.31
C ASN A 464 -9.14 7.25 -1.60
N HIS A 465 -8.36 8.33 -1.62
CA HIS A 465 -8.15 9.13 -2.83
C HIS A 465 -7.54 8.28 -3.96
N TYR A 466 -6.47 7.55 -3.68
CA TYR A 466 -5.84 6.70 -4.69
C TYR A 466 -6.77 5.61 -5.23
N ASN A 467 -7.51 4.94 -4.34
CA ASN A 467 -8.49 3.92 -4.77
C ASN A 467 -9.62 4.54 -5.60
N TYR A 468 -10.10 5.73 -5.24
CA TYR A 468 -11.11 6.45 -6.03
C TYR A 468 -10.58 6.81 -7.42
N CYS A 469 -9.42 7.43 -7.50
CA CYS A 469 -8.80 7.80 -8.77
C CYS A 469 -8.51 6.59 -9.65
N LEU A 470 -7.88 5.54 -9.09
CA LEU A 470 -7.52 4.33 -9.85
C LEU A 470 -8.76 3.55 -10.29
N LEU A 471 -9.77 3.44 -9.45
CA LEU A 471 -10.98 2.68 -9.77
C LEU A 471 -11.80 3.34 -10.90
N TYR A 472 -11.85 4.66 -10.94
CA TYR A 472 -12.68 5.40 -11.89
C TYR A 472 -11.92 5.97 -13.08
N THR A 473 -10.60 6.05 -13.03
CA THR A 473 -9.81 6.81 -14.00
C THR A 473 -8.61 6.07 -14.58
N SER A 474 -8.12 5.03 -13.92
CA SER A 474 -6.99 4.26 -14.42
C SER A 474 -7.18 2.77 -14.16
N PRO A 475 -6.95 1.91 -15.15
CA PRO A 475 -6.94 0.46 -14.97
C PRO A 475 -5.59 -0.09 -14.49
N SER A 476 -4.59 0.76 -14.30
CA SER A 476 -3.24 0.31 -13.93
C SER A 476 -3.15 0.05 -12.42
N PRO A 477 -2.58 -1.08 -11.99
CA PRO A 477 -2.12 -1.22 -10.62
C PRO A 477 -1.01 -0.18 -10.38
N ARG A 478 -0.88 0.28 -9.15
CA ARG A 478 0.22 1.16 -8.73
C ARG A 478 1.57 0.54 -9.11
N ASP A 479 2.42 1.36 -9.71
CA ASP A 479 3.86 1.10 -9.73
C ASP A 479 4.43 1.35 -8.33
#